data_c42c584e0f7b3f58a838978b903bfbd1
#
_entry.id   c42c584e0f7b3f58a838978b903bfbd1
#
_cell.length_a   1.000
_cell.length_b   1.000
_cell.length_c   1.000
_cell.angle_alpha   90.00
_cell.angle_beta   90.00
_cell.angle_gamma   90.00
#
_symmetry.space_group_name_H-M   'P 1'
#
loop_
_entity.id
_entity.type
_entity.pdbx_description
1 polymer ?
#
loop_
_entity_poly.entity_id
_entity_poly.type
_entity_poly.pdbx_seq_one_letter_code
_entity_poly.pdbx_strand_id
1 'polypeptide(L)'
;MFETAELGSKIAKAEYNERVPLLRQELLEIQTELREAGGFPVIIVFAGVDGAGKGQTINLLNEWMDPRWLVTHAYDEPSDEERERPEYWRFWRHLPPKGRIGLFLSSWYSRPVLERAYGRIDIAQLDHCLDHIVVFENALTEDGAVVLKFWMHLSRDAQKRRLKSLEKDPLTRWRVTERDWKHWEMYDQFVEAAERTIMRTSTGKAVWTVVEGADQNYRSLTVGTLVRDAIRKQLENLRLQREVMARLQAAAADQQAGAAGAGAESRESPASEAGAESKAEPLPTVLSTLDMSKHLNKADYQRQLKEYQAKLNLLHREALKKKVSTILVFEGPDAAGKGGAIRRVTAALDARNFQVIPIAAPTDEERAQHYLWRFWRHLSRAGRLTIYDRSWYGRVLVERVEGLASEEEWKRAYSEINDFEEQLIDHGIVLLKYWIHITKDEQLARFKARELVPYKRWKLTDEDWRNREKWDDYAVAVHDIVQHTSTLNAPWTLVEGNDKRFARVKVIKTLCKQLGEVLKSD
;
A
#
# COMPACT_ATOMS: atom_id res chain seq x y z
N MET A 1 8.06 4.98 32.04
CA MET A 1 7.38 5.74 30.96
C MET A 1 5.95 6.14 31.32
N PHE A 2 5.18 5.28 31.99
CA PHE A 2 3.75 5.51 32.24
C PHE A 2 3.42 6.32 33.50
N GLU A 3 4.40 6.67 34.32
CA GLU A 3 4.24 7.41 35.58
C GLU A 3 3.49 8.73 35.41
N THR A 4 3.67 9.40 34.26
CA THR A 4 2.94 10.64 33.93
C THR A 4 1.45 10.43 33.62
N ALA A 5 1.04 9.20 33.36
CA ALA A 5 -0.36 8.80 33.14
C ALA A 5 -0.97 8.10 34.40
N GLU A 6 -0.35 8.27 35.56
CA GLU A 6 -0.79 7.72 36.86
C GLU A 6 -0.93 8.83 37.92
N LEU A 7 -0.93 10.10 37.49
CA LEU A 7 -1.00 11.25 38.39
C LEU A 7 -2.37 11.48 39.03
N GLY A 8 -3.38 10.76 38.58
CA GLY A 8 -4.76 10.92 39.07
C GLY A 8 -5.48 12.11 38.46
N SER A 9 -5.18 12.39 37.20
CA SER A 9 -5.81 13.49 36.43
C SER A 9 -7.33 13.32 36.40
N LYS A 10 -8.05 14.40 36.72
CA LYS A 10 -9.52 14.43 36.80
C LYS A 10 -10.07 15.73 36.26
N ILE A 11 -11.26 15.66 35.67
CA ILE A 11 -12.04 16.84 35.28
C ILE A 11 -13.38 16.82 36.03
N ALA A 12 -13.68 17.93 36.71
CA ALA A 12 -14.93 18.07 37.45
C ALA A 12 -16.13 17.99 36.50
N LYS A 13 -17.25 17.42 36.96
CA LYS A 13 -18.46 17.27 36.17
C LYS A 13 -19.00 18.60 35.63
N ALA A 14 -18.88 19.68 36.40
CA ALA A 14 -19.31 21.02 35.97
C ALA A 14 -18.50 21.50 34.76
N GLU A 15 -17.17 21.43 34.84
CA GLU A 15 -16.25 21.77 33.74
C GLU A 15 -16.48 20.87 32.51
N TYR A 16 -16.66 19.57 32.72
CA TYR A 16 -16.97 18.66 31.63
C TYR A 16 -18.25 19.04 30.89
N ASN A 17 -19.33 19.33 31.62
CA ASN A 17 -20.61 19.72 31.04
C ASN A 17 -20.55 21.06 30.29
N GLU A 18 -19.66 21.96 30.65
CA GLU A 18 -19.44 23.24 29.96
C GLU A 18 -18.63 23.04 28.68
N ARG A 19 -17.56 22.25 28.73
CA ARG A 19 -16.62 22.09 27.61
C ARG A 19 -17.09 21.15 26.51
N VAL A 20 -17.83 20.08 26.86
CA VAL A 20 -18.26 19.05 25.91
C VAL A 20 -19.14 19.59 24.79
N PRO A 21 -20.18 20.42 25.03
CA PRO A 21 -21.00 20.92 23.94
C PRO A 21 -20.22 21.70 22.88
N LEU A 22 -19.25 22.52 23.31
CA LEU A 22 -18.39 23.28 22.41
C LEU A 22 -17.46 22.35 21.61
N LEU A 23 -16.83 21.39 22.27
CA LEU A 23 -15.96 20.42 21.61
C LEU A 23 -16.73 19.57 20.59
N ARG A 24 -17.96 19.15 20.90
CA ARG A 24 -18.82 18.39 19.97
C ARG A 24 -19.15 19.22 18.73
N GLN A 25 -19.49 20.49 18.91
CA GLN A 25 -19.74 21.40 17.78
C GLN A 25 -18.50 21.51 16.89
N GLU A 26 -17.33 21.77 17.47
CA GLU A 26 -16.07 21.89 16.74
C GLU A 26 -15.70 20.59 16.01
N LEU A 27 -15.92 19.42 16.63
CA LEU A 27 -15.68 18.10 16.01
C LEU A 27 -16.59 17.87 14.79
N LEU A 28 -17.86 18.27 14.85
CA LEU A 28 -18.79 18.16 13.72
C LEU A 28 -18.41 19.14 12.58
N GLU A 29 -17.98 20.36 12.93
CA GLU A 29 -17.52 21.36 11.97
C GLU A 29 -16.30 20.86 11.20
N ILE A 30 -15.25 20.42 11.91
CA ILE A 30 -14.03 19.94 11.25
C ILE A 30 -14.24 18.62 10.49
N GLN A 31 -15.16 17.76 10.93
CA GLN A 31 -15.55 16.57 10.18
C GLN A 31 -16.20 16.93 8.84
N THR A 32 -17.01 17.97 8.83
CA THR A 32 -17.62 18.50 7.60
C THR A 32 -16.55 19.08 6.67
N GLU A 33 -15.64 19.89 7.21
CA GLU A 33 -14.53 20.45 6.43
C GLU A 33 -13.61 19.36 5.87
N LEU A 34 -13.29 18.32 6.66
CA LEU A 34 -12.51 17.18 6.22
C LEU A 34 -13.16 16.46 5.03
N ARG A 35 -14.47 16.24 5.10
CA ARG A 35 -15.24 15.62 4.04
C ARG A 35 -15.22 16.45 2.76
N GLU A 36 -15.43 17.75 2.86
CA GLU A 36 -15.45 18.66 1.73
C GLU A 36 -14.07 18.86 1.11
N ALA A 37 -13.04 18.92 1.93
CA ALA A 37 -11.67 19.01 1.47
C ALA A 37 -11.22 17.75 0.73
N GLY A 38 -11.64 16.55 1.17
CA GLY A 38 -11.37 15.26 0.53
C GLY A 38 -9.88 14.94 0.34
N GLY A 39 -8.99 15.63 1.09
CA GLY A 39 -7.55 15.61 0.81
C GLY A 39 -6.78 14.49 1.50
N PHE A 40 -7.26 14.00 2.63
CA PHE A 40 -6.58 12.99 3.44
C PHE A 40 -7.56 12.16 4.28
N PRO A 41 -7.21 10.91 4.64
CA PRO A 41 -7.92 10.11 5.63
C PRO A 41 -7.39 10.39 7.03
N VAL A 42 -8.21 10.11 8.06
CA VAL A 42 -7.80 10.14 9.46
C VAL A 42 -7.91 8.73 10.04
N ILE A 43 -6.84 8.24 10.64
CA ILE A 43 -6.72 6.90 11.22
C ILE A 43 -6.44 7.07 12.71
N ILE A 44 -7.33 6.57 13.56
CA ILE A 44 -7.21 6.69 15.02
C ILE A 44 -7.07 5.30 15.62
N VAL A 45 -5.91 5.02 16.20
CA VAL A 45 -5.58 3.74 16.82
C VAL A 45 -5.73 3.83 18.34
N PHE A 46 -6.49 2.92 18.92
CA PHE A 46 -6.64 2.77 20.36
C PHE A 46 -6.00 1.47 20.83
N ALA A 47 -4.93 1.60 21.62
CA ALA A 47 -4.27 0.52 22.31
C ALA A 47 -4.23 0.79 23.83
N GLY A 48 -3.69 -0.13 24.62
CA GLY A 48 -3.54 0.06 26.06
C GLY A 48 -4.14 -1.07 26.89
N VAL A 49 -4.04 -0.94 28.21
CA VAL A 49 -4.44 -1.99 29.16
C VAL A 49 -5.95 -2.22 29.21
N ASP A 50 -6.37 -3.42 29.61
CA ASP A 50 -7.80 -3.73 29.70
C ASP A 50 -8.46 -2.92 30.83
N GLY A 51 -9.71 -2.54 30.61
CA GLY A 51 -10.44 -1.66 31.52
C GLY A 51 -10.12 -0.16 31.40
N ALA A 52 -9.09 0.27 30.64
CA ALA A 52 -8.70 1.67 30.49
C ALA A 52 -9.68 2.55 29.68
N GLY A 53 -10.74 1.96 29.16
CA GLY A 53 -11.83 2.72 28.53
C GLY A 53 -11.72 2.90 27.02
N LYS A 54 -10.90 2.13 26.33
CA LYS A 54 -10.75 2.14 24.85
C LYS A 54 -12.09 2.16 24.11
N GLY A 55 -12.91 1.13 24.32
CA GLY A 55 -14.22 1.02 23.67
C GLY A 55 -15.21 2.10 24.09
N GLN A 56 -15.14 2.57 25.35
CA GLN A 56 -15.99 3.69 25.81
C GLN A 56 -15.64 5.00 25.07
N THR A 57 -14.36 5.25 24.86
CA THR A 57 -13.87 6.44 24.13
C THR A 57 -14.26 6.38 22.65
N ILE A 58 -14.17 5.22 22.02
CA ILE A 58 -14.64 5.01 20.64
C ILE A 58 -16.14 5.28 20.53
N ASN A 59 -16.95 4.71 21.42
CA ASN A 59 -18.39 4.93 21.44
C ASN A 59 -18.75 6.41 21.62
N LEU A 60 -17.97 7.11 22.45
CA LEU A 60 -18.16 8.54 22.69
C LEU A 60 -17.83 9.38 21.43
N LEU A 61 -16.75 9.07 20.71
CA LEU A 61 -16.45 9.72 19.44
C LEU A 61 -17.54 9.48 18.40
N ASN A 62 -18.10 8.26 18.33
CA ASN A 62 -19.24 7.95 17.47
C ASN A 62 -20.52 8.73 17.88
N GLU A 63 -20.69 9.06 19.16
CA GLU A 63 -21.80 9.91 19.64
C GLU A 63 -21.56 11.40 19.36
N TRP A 64 -20.31 11.85 19.43
CA TRP A 64 -19.94 13.26 19.28
C TRP A 64 -19.82 13.72 17.83
N MET A 65 -19.60 12.79 16.91
CA MET A 65 -19.39 13.05 15.48
C MET A 65 -20.48 12.35 14.65
N ASP A 66 -20.57 12.67 13.37
CA ASP A 66 -21.52 12.02 12.47
C ASP A 66 -21.03 10.60 12.09
N PRO A 67 -21.71 9.53 12.54
CA PRO A 67 -21.27 8.16 12.33
C PRO A 67 -21.31 7.71 10.86
N ARG A 68 -21.94 8.45 9.96
CA ARG A 68 -21.94 8.15 8.52
C ARG A 68 -20.56 8.35 7.89
N TRP A 69 -19.70 9.13 8.54
CA TRP A 69 -18.36 9.49 8.07
C TRP A 69 -17.25 8.93 8.97
N LEU A 70 -17.65 8.15 9.97
CA LEU A 70 -16.75 7.36 10.80
C LEU A 70 -16.92 5.87 10.48
N VAL A 71 -15.80 5.14 10.47
CA VAL A 71 -15.84 3.67 10.39
C VAL A 71 -15.08 3.13 11.59
N THR A 72 -15.72 2.23 12.34
CA THR A 72 -15.09 1.59 13.51
C THR A 72 -14.77 0.14 13.18
N HIS A 73 -13.51 -0.23 13.38
CA HIS A 73 -13.01 -1.59 13.23
C HIS A 73 -12.48 -2.10 14.57
N ALA A 74 -13.00 -3.22 15.01
CA ALA A 74 -12.48 -3.97 16.15
C ALA A 74 -11.96 -5.33 15.66
N TYR A 75 -10.68 -5.60 15.86
CA TYR A 75 -10.04 -6.81 15.39
C TYR A 75 -9.90 -7.83 16.52
N ASP A 76 -10.42 -9.01 16.25
CA ASP A 76 -10.18 -10.21 17.06
C ASP A 76 -9.11 -11.08 16.39
N GLU A 77 -8.99 -12.34 16.88
CA GLU A 77 -8.15 -13.35 16.23
C GLU A 77 -8.47 -13.43 14.74
N PRO A 78 -7.44 -13.55 13.87
CA PRO A 78 -7.66 -13.63 12.44
C PRO A 78 -8.57 -14.78 12.05
N SER A 79 -9.53 -14.52 11.17
CA SER A 79 -10.34 -15.54 10.52
C SER A 79 -9.49 -16.43 9.61
N ASP A 80 -10.02 -17.58 9.19
CA ASP A 80 -9.32 -18.46 8.23
C ASP A 80 -9.03 -17.74 6.90
N GLU A 81 -9.93 -16.87 6.46
CA GLU A 81 -9.71 -16.05 5.27
C GLU A 81 -8.55 -15.07 5.43
N GLU A 82 -8.39 -14.48 6.60
CA GLU A 82 -7.31 -13.55 6.92
C GLU A 82 -5.97 -14.28 7.10
N ARG A 83 -5.96 -15.48 7.70
CA ARG A 83 -4.75 -16.31 7.84
C ARG A 83 -4.19 -16.80 6.51
N GLU A 84 -5.02 -16.91 5.48
CA GLU A 84 -4.61 -17.30 4.12
C GLU A 84 -3.95 -16.17 3.32
N ARG A 85 -3.77 -14.99 3.91
CA ARG A 85 -3.19 -13.79 3.30
C ARG A 85 -2.17 -13.12 4.23
N PRO A 86 -1.28 -12.26 3.71
CA PRO A 86 -0.35 -11.51 4.54
C PRO A 86 -1.06 -10.74 5.65
N GLU A 87 -0.43 -10.59 6.80
CA GLU A 87 -1.03 -10.02 8.01
C GLU A 87 -1.69 -8.66 7.79
N TYR A 88 -1.03 -7.77 7.04
CA TYR A 88 -1.53 -6.42 6.81
C TYR A 88 -2.72 -6.34 5.84
N TRP A 89 -3.04 -7.43 5.13
CA TRP A 89 -4.18 -7.48 4.23
C TRP A 89 -5.50 -7.08 4.90
N ARG A 90 -5.74 -7.56 6.12
CA ARG A 90 -6.95 -7.24 6.88
C ARG A 90 -7.07 -5.75 7.22
N PHE A 91 -5.93 -5.08 7.45
CA PHE A 91 -5.89 -3.65 7.78
C PHE A 91 -6.04 -2.80 6.52
N TRP A 92 -5.31 -3.12 5.45
CA TRP A 92 -5.44 -2.43 4.17
C TRP A 92 -6.87 -2.37 3.65
N ARG A 93 -7.63 -3.45 3.74
CA ARG A 93 -9.04 -3.49 3.32
C ARG A 93 -9.95 -2.51 4.05
N HIS A 94 -9.59 -2.16 5.26
CA HIS A 94 -10.43 -1.37 6.16
C HIS A 94 -9.92 0.06 6.36
N LEU A 95 -8.87 0.47 5.66
CA LEU A 95 -8.40 1.86 5.71
C LEU A 95 -9.51 2.80 5.23
N PRO A 96 -9.74 3.93 5.94
CA PRO A 96 -10.70 4.92 5.50
C PRO A 96 -10.22 5.61 4.22
N PRO A 97 -11.12 5.90 3.26
CA PRO A 97 -10.77 6.75 2.13
C PRO A 97 -10.56 8.20 2.56
N LYS A 98 -9.94 9.00 1.70
CA LYS A 98 -9.77 10.45 1.89
C LYS A 98 -11.11 11.11 2.24
N GLY A 99 -11.11 12.01 3.20
CA GLY A 99 -12.30 12.67 3.73
C GLY A 99 -13.07 11.90 4.81
N ARG A 100 -12.57 10.73 5.25
CA ARG A 100 -13.20 9.92 6.30
C ARG A 100 -12.27 9.61 7.46
N ILE A 101 -12.87 9.17 8.57
CA ILE A 101 -12.18 8.83 9.82
C ILE A 101 -12.37 7.34 10.11
N GLY A 102 -11.28 6.61 10.35
CA GLY A 102 -11.29 5.23 10.81
C GLY A 102 -10.86 5.13 12.28
N LEU A 103 -11.66 4.46 13.11
CA LEU A 103 -11.36 4.15 14.50
C LEU A 103 -10.96 2.68 14.59
N PHE A 104 -9.76 2.41 15.07
CA PHE A 104 -9.20 1.07 15.14
C PHE A 104 -9.01 0.63 16.58
N LEU A 105 -9.80 -0.35 17.00
CA LEU A 105 -9.63 -1.05 18.29
C LEU A 105 -8.96 -2.40 18.02
N SER A 106 -7.90 -2.72 18.77
CA SER A 106 -7.09 -3.91 18.50
C SER A 106 -6.59 -3.91 17.05
N SER A 107 -5.62 -3.05 16.78
CA SER A 107 -5.02 -2.83 15.46
C SER A 107 -3.82 -3.75 15.21
N TRP A 108 -2.97 -3.41 14.26
CA TRP A 108 -1.70 -4.06 13.95
C TRP A 108 -0.71 -4.13 15.13
N TYR A 109 -0.93 -3.34 16.19
CA TYR A 109 -0.15 -3.38 17.41
C TYR A 109 -0.52 -4.52 18.37
N SER A 110 -1.73 -5.05 18.27
CA SER A 110 -2.26 -5.98 19.30
C SER A 110 -1.51 -7.31 19.31
N ARG A 111 -1.27 -7.90 18.12
CA ARG A 111 -0.61 -9.21 18.04
C ARG A 111 0.83 -9.16 18.59
N PRO A 112 1.74 -8.30 18.12
CA PRO A 112 3.12 -8.31 18.61
C PRO A 112 3.22 -8.00 20.11
N VAL A 113 2.42 -7.08 20.65
CA VAL A 113 2.40 -6.77 22.08
C VAL A 113 1.91 -7.97 22.90
N LEU A 114 0.82 -8.63 22.48
CA LEU A 114 0.28 -9.82 23.14
C LEU A 114 1.26 -10.99 23.09
N GLU A 115 1.82 -11.31 21.93
CA GLU A 115 2.75 -12.42 21.77
C GLU A 115 4.02 -12.22 22.58
N ARG A 116 4.53 -10.99 22.66
CA ARG A 116 5.67 -10.66 23.54
C ARG A 116 5.31 -10.81 25.01
N ALA A 117 4.17 -10.27 25.44
CA ALA A 117 3.73 -10.39 26.83
C ALA A 117 3.52 -11.86 27.25
N TYR A 118 3.00 -12.70 26.34
CA TYR A 118 2.87 -14.14 26.57
C TYR A 118 4.19 -14.93 26.43
N GLY A 119 5.30 -14.28 26.10
CA GLY A 119 6.59 -14.94 25.92
C GLY A 119 6.66 -15.85 24.67
N ARG A 120 5.79 -15.66 23.68
CA ARG A 120 5.76 -16.42 22.43
C ARG A 120 6.78 -15.94 21.42
N ILE A 121 7.18 -14.68 21.50
CA ILE A 121 8.23 -14.06 20.70
C ILE A 121 9.28 -13.42 21.61
N ASP A 122 10.51 -13.41 21.16
CA ASP A 122 11.61 -12.72 21.82
C ASP A 122 11.63 -11.21 21.48
N ILE A 123 12.61 -10.50 22.03
CA ILE A 123 12.77 -9.05 21.80
C ILE A 123 13.10 -8.74 20.33
N ALA A 124 13.95 -9.56 19.70
CA ALA A 124 14.36 -9.33 18.30
C ALA A 124 13.17 -9.53 17.34
N GLN A 125 12.36 -10.55 17.60
CA GLN A 125 11.13 -10.80 16.84
C GLN A 125 10.08 -9.68 17.06
N LEU A 126 9.94 -9.18 18.28
CA LEU A 126 9.10 -8.01 18.54
C LEU A 126 9.60 -6.80 17.75
N ASP A 127 10.90 -6.51 17.80
CA ASP A 127 11.50 -5.38 17.09
C ASP A 127 11.26 -5.47 15.58
N HIS A 128 11.41 -6.65 15.01
CA HIS A 128 11.11 -6.89 13.60
C HIS A 128 9.64 -6.59 13.26
N CYS A 129 8.70 -7.04 14.08
CA CYS A 129 7.28 -6.69 13.90
C CYS A 129 7.05 -5.17 14.00
N LEU A 130 7.72 -4.49 14.94
CA LEU A 130 7.59 -3.04 15.11
C LEU A 130 8.18 -2.25 13.95
N ASP A 131 9.26 -2.72 13.34
CA ASP A 131 9.85 -2.11 12.14
C ASP A 131 8.87 -2.19 10.95
N HIS A 132 8.21 -3.33 10.73
CA HIS A 132 7.15 -3.44 9.73
C HIS A 132 5.96 -2.50 10.00
N ILE A 133 5.59 -2.30 11.28
CA ILE A 133 4.56 -1.33 11.65
C ILE A 133 4.98 0.10 11.27
N VAL A 134 6.23 0.47 11.54
CA VAL A 134 6.76 1.80 11.19
C VAL A 134 6.71 2.01 9.67
N VAL A 135 7.12 1.02 8.90
CA VAL A 135 7.06 1.07 7.43
C VAL A 135 5.61 1.26 6.95
N PHE A 136 4.67 0.48 7.48
CA PHE A 136 3.25 0.59 7.15
C PHE A 136 2.68 1.97 7.47
N GLU A 137 2.93 2.50 8.67
CA GLU A 137 2.46 3.82 9.08
C GLU A 137 3.13 4.95 8.29
N ASN A 138 4.40 4.82 7.94
CA ASN A 138 5.10 5.77 7.08
C ASN A 138 4.46 5.84 5.69
N ALA A 139 4.18 4.70 5.05
CA ALA A 139 3.49 4.68 3.76
C ALA A 139 2.16 5.44 3.81
N LEU A 140 1.37 5.27 4.88
CA LEU A 140 0.10 5.98 5.07
C LEU A 140 0.30 7.50 5.31
N THR A 141 1.24 7.87 6.19
CA THR A 141 1.46 9.29 6.54
C THR A 141 2.13 10.07 5.43
N GLU A 142 2.96 9.43 4.62
CA GLU A 142 3.58 10.04 3.44
C GLU A 142 2.57 10.25 2.30
N ASP A 143 1.54 9.39 2.21
CA ASP A 143 0.38 9.61 1.33
C ASP A 143 -0.60 10.66 1.88
N GLY A 144 -0.28 11.28 3.02
CA GLY A 144 -1.01 12.39 3.62
C GLY A 144 -1.98 12.00 4.72
N ALA A 145 -2.10 10.72 5.10
CA ALA A 145 -2.97 10.30 6.20
C ALA A 145 -2.55 10.94 7.54
N VAL A 146 -3.55 11.32 8.34
CA VAL A 146 -3.34 11.67 9.74
C VAL A 146 -3.48 10.41 10.58
N VAL A 147 -2.39 9.97 11.20
CA VAL A 147 -2.38 8.79 12.09
C VAL A 147 -2.25 9.25 13.52
N LEU A 148 -3.29 9.04 14.32
CA LEU A 148 -3.35 9.34 15.75
C LEU A 148 -3.31 8.03 16.53
N LYS A 149 -2.42 7.94 17.52
CA LYS A 149 -2.24 6.73 18.32
C LYS A 149 -2.42 7.06 19.80
N PHE A 150 -3.42 6.44 20.42
CA PHE A 150 -3.73 6.61 21.83
C PHE A 150 -3.42 5.32 22.60
N TRP A 151 -2.49 5.42 23.55
CA TRP A 151 -2.27 4.38 24.55
C TRP A 151 -3.07 4.72 25.80
N MET A 152 -4.15 3.97 26.04
CA MET A 152 -5.01 4.14 27.21
C MET A 152 -4.42 3.39 28.40
N HIS A 153 -4.00 4.11 29.44
CA HIS A 153 -3.25 3.56 30.55
C HIS A 153 -4.03 3.56 31.87
N LEU A 154 -3.80 2.54 32.67
CA LEU A 154 -4.17 2.45 34.09
C LEU A 154 -2.99 1.83 34.85
N SER A 155 -2.69 2.32 36.05
CA SER A 155 -1.80 1.60 36.95
C SER A 155 -2.38 0.23 37.31
N ARG A 156 -1.52 -0.71 37.71
CA ARG A 156 -1.92 -2.08 38.08
C ARG A 156 -3.08 -2.11 39.11
N ASP A 157 -2.99 -1.23 40.14
CA ASP A 157 -4.02 -1.12 41.15
C ASP A 157 -5.32 -0.47 40.64
N ALA A 158 -5.20 0.54 39.78
CA ALA A 158 -6.36 1.18 39.16
C ALA A 158 -7.09 0.19 38.23
N GLN A 159 -6.36 -0.61 37.47
CA GLN A 159 -6.92 -1.66 36.61
C GLN A 159 -7.67 -2.70 37.45
N LYS A 160 -7.06 -3.19 38.54
CA LYS A 160 -7.71 -4.14 39.45
C LYS A 160 -9.01 -3.60 40.04
N ARG A 161 -8.97 -2.34 40.54
CA ARG A 161 -10.19 -1.68 41.05
C ARG A 161 -11.26 -1.56 39.97
N ARG A 162 -10.87 -1.24 38.77
CA ARG A 162 -11.79 -1.09 37.62
C ARG A 162 -12.45 -2.41 37.25
N LEU A 163 -11.67 -3.49 37.08
CA LEU A 163 -12.19 -4.84 36.79
C LEU A 163 -13.19 -5.30 37.87
N LYS A 164 -12.82 -5.20 39.14
CA LYS A 164 -13.73 -5.53 40.26
C LYS A 164 -15.02 -4.70 40.25
N SER A 165 -14.93 -3.41 39.91
CA SER A 165 -16.11 -2.54 39.83
C SER A 165 -17.05 -2.97 38.70
N LEU A 166 -16.49 -3.34 37.54
CA LEU A 166 -17.27 -3.82 36.39
C LEU A 166 -17.94 -5.17 36.67
N GLU A 167 -17.26 -6.09 37.38
CA GLU A 167 -17.82 -7.41 37.76
C GLU A 167 -18.96 -7.30 38.75
N LYS A 168 -18.86 -6.33 39.68
CA LYS A 168 -19.87 -6.11 40.71
C LYS A 168 -21.22 -5.64 40.15
N ASP A 169 -21.20 -4.90 39.06
CA ASP A 169 -22.40 -4.35 38.41
C ASP A 169 -22.98 -5.39 37.41
N PRO A 170 -24.22 -5.89 37.65
CA PRO A 170 -24.88 -6.84 36.75
C PRO A 170 -24.97 -6.39 35.29
N LEU A 171 -25.01 -5.07 35.03
CA LEU A 171 -25.11 -4.50 33.70
C LEU A 171 -23.76 -4.44 32.96
N THR A 172 -22.64 -4.55 33.68
CA THR A 172 -21.30 -4.44 33.11
C THR A 172 -20.41 -5.66 33.32
N ARG A 173 -20.80 -6.62 34.20
CA ARG A 173 -20.00 -7.81 34.51
C ARG A 173 -19.58 -8.64 33.29
N TRP A 174 -20.40 -8.63 32.21
CA TRP A 174 -20.12 -9.34 30.99
C TRP A 174 -18.89 -8.77 30.23
N ARG A 175 -18.41 -7.57 30.62
CA ARG A 175 -17.22 -6.92 30.05
C ARG A 175 -15.92 -7.42 30.63
N VAL A 176 -15.96 -8.22 31.67
CA VAL A 176 -14.79 -8.78 32.34
C VAL A 176 -14.78 -10.28 32.13
N THR A 177 -13.72 -10.76 31.52
CA THR A 177 -13.52 -12.17 31.21
C THR A 177 -12.31 -12.72 31.97
N GLU A 178 -12.13 -14.04 31.97
CA GLU A 178 -10.93 -14.70 32.53
C GLU A 178 -9.65 -14.16 31.86
N ARG A 179 -9.73 -13.79 30.57
CA ARG A 179 -8.61 -13.20 29.85
C ARG A 179 -8.18 -11.86 30.44
N ASP A 180 -9.11 -11.01 30.84
CA ASP A 180 -8.79 -9.71 31.45
C ASP A 180 -8.05 -9.86 32.78
N TRP A 181 -8.44 -10.85 33.58
CA TRP A 181 -7.73 -11.18 34.84
C TRP A 181 -6.34 -11.77 34.56
N LYS A 182 -6.21 -12.65 33.58
CA LYS A 182 -4.91 -13.18 33.16
C LYS A 182 -3.99 -12.06 32.67
N HIS A 183 -4.47 -11.11 31.89
CA HIS A 183 -3.71 -9.94 31.45
C HIS A 183 -3.30 -9.06 32.65
N TRP A 184 -4.16 -8.92 33.65
CA TRP A 184 -3.81 -8.19 34.87
C TRP A 184 -2.71 -8.92 35.69
N GLU A 185 -2.69 -10.22 35.75
CA GLU A 185 -1.61 -11.00 36.37
C GLU A 185 -0.27 -10.77 35.64
N MET A 186 -0.32 -10.61 34.34
CA MET A 186 0.82 -10.36 33.47
C MET A 186 1.07 -8.87 33.21
N TYR A 187 0.58 -7.99 34.09
CA TYR A 187 0.64 -6.53 33.89
C TYR A 187 2.05 -6.03 33.56
N ASP A 188 3.07 -6.49 34.29
CA ASP A 188 4.45 -6.02 34.14
C ASP A 188 5.02 -6.41 32.76
N GLN A 189 4.70 -7.60 32.25
CA GLN A 189 5.09 -8.05 30.90
C GLN A 189 4.41 -7.22 29.81
N PHE A 190 3.13 -6.88 30.02
CA PHE A 190 2.41 -5.99 29.10
C PHE A 190 3.00 -4.57 29.09
N VAL A 191 3.37 -4.04 30.24
CA VAL A 191 3.99 -2.71 30.36
C VAL A 191 5.34 -2.70 29.67
N GLU A 192 6.20 -3.70 29.89
CA GLU A 192 7.49 -3.83 29.20
C GLU A 192 7.34 -3.85 27.67
N ALA A 193 6.44 -4.70 27.15
CA ALA A 193 6.17 -4.79 25.73
C ALA A 193 5.61 -3.47 25.16
N ALA A 194 4.73 -2.80 25.92
CA ALA A 194 4.13 -1.54 25.54
C ALA A 194 5.14 -0.38 25.51
N GLU A 195 6.00 -0.26 26.51
CA GLU A 195 7.04 0.77 26.55
C GLU A 195 7.95 0.65 25.34
N ARG A 196 8.42 -0.57 25.03
CA ARG A 196 9.24 -0.81 23.85
C ARG A 196 8.49 -0.46 22.55
N THR A 197 7.23 -0.86 22.45
CA THR A 197 6.37 -0.56 21.29
C THR A 197 6.24 0.95 21.09
N ILE A 198 5.88 1.68 22.13
CA ILE A 198 5.71 3.14 22.09
C ILE A 198 7.03 3.82 21.69
N MET A 199 8.15 3.43 22.31
CA MET A 199 9.46 4.02 22.03
C MET A 199 9.89 3.80 20.58
N ARG A 200 9.72 2.59 20.04
CA ARG A 200 10.16 2.28 18.67
C ARG A 200 9.27 2.81 17.58
N THR A 201 7.98 2.96 17.86
CA THR A 201 6.99 3.36 16.84
C THR A 201 6.46 4.78 16.98
N SER A 202 6.94 5.59 17.95
CA SER A 202 6.68 7.03 18.02
C SER A 202 7.54 7.77 17.01
N THR A 203 7.22 7.62 15.73
CA THR A 203 7.96 8.28 14.62
C THR A 203 7.30 9.60 14.24
N GLY A 204 8.10 10.54 13.73
CA GLY A 204 7.78 11.94 13.44
C GLY A 204 6.34 12.35 13.15
N LYS A 205 5.65 11.64 12.24
CA LYS A 205 4.25 11.97 11.86
C LYS A 205 3.20 11.13 12.62
N ALA A 206 3.59 10.02 13.27
CA ALA A 206 2.70 9.08 13.95
C ALA A 206 3.17 8.81 15.39
N VAL A 207 3.05 9.82 16.25
CA VAL A 207 3.49 9.77 17.66
C VAL A 207 2.39 9.18 18.53
N TRP A 208 2.78 8.36 19.53
CA TRP A 208 1.88 7.90 20.57
C TRP A 208 1.56 8.99 21.58
N THR A 209 0.29 9.08 21.94
CA THR A 209 -0.16 9.85 23.10
C THR A 209 -0.62 8.89 24.19
N VAL A 210 0.04 8.93 25.33
CA VAL A 210 -0.39 8.16 26.51
C VAL A 210 -1.48 8.95 27.24
N VAL A 211 -2.63 8.31 27.46
CA VAL A 211 -3.80 8.91 28.09
C VAL A 211 -4.15 8.17 29.38
N GLU A 212 -4.21 8.87 30.49
CA GLU A 212 -4.68 8.30 31.75
C GLU A 212 -6.17 7.91 31.65
N GLY A 213 -6.45 6.62 31.84
CA GLY A 213 -7.77 6.05 31.60
C GLY A 213 -8.71 6.07 32.81
N ALA A 214 -8.21 6.49 34.00
CA ALA A 214 -8.95 6.35 35.26
C ALA A 214 -10.20 7.23 35.33
N ASP A 215 -10.10 8.49 34.95
CA ASP A 215 -11.22 9.44 34.92
C ASP A 215 -11.83 9.53 33.52
N GLN A 216 -13.12 9.25 33.42
CA GLN A 216 -13.83 9.27 32.13
C GLN A 216 -13.90 10.65 31.52
N ASN A 217 -14.11 11.71 32.32
CA ASN A 217 -14.25 13.07 31.85
C ASN A 217 -12.93 13.58 31.26
N TYR A 218 -11.83 13.35 32.01
CA TYR A 218 -10.48 13.69 31.58
C TYR A 218 -10.13 12.99 30.26
N ARG A 219 -10.27 11.66 30.22
CA ARG A 219 -9.97 10.84 29.05
C ARG A 219 -10.74 11.30 27.82
N SER A 220 -12.04 11.55 27.96
CA SER A 220 -12.93 11.92 26.85
C SER A 220 -12.58 13.28 26.28
N LEU A 221 -12.41 14.29 27.13
CA LEU A 221 -12.01 15.64 26.70
C LEU A 221 -10.61 15.64 26.08
N THR A 222 -9.66 14.93 26.68
CA THR A 222 -8.29 14.84 26.16
C THR A 222 -8.27 14.26 24.75
N VAL A 223 -8.89 13.09 24.55
CA VAL A 223 -8.91 12.44 23.23
C VAL A 223 -9.68 13.30 22.21
N GLY A 224 -10.87 13.79 22.55
CA GLY A 224 -11.66 14.62 21.64
C GLY A 224 -10.94 15.90 21.21
N THR A 225 -10.27 16.58 22.15
CA THR A 225 -9.48 17.78 21.86
C THR A 225 -8.31 17.47 20.93
N LEU A 226 -7.55 16.42 21.19
CA LEU A 226 -6.42 16.00 20.36
C LEU A 226 -6.84 15.60 18.96
N VAL A 227 -7.97 14.91 18.81
CA VAL A 227 -8.54 14.55 17.49
C VAL A 227 -8.91 15.82 16.72
N ARG A 228 -9.64 16.75 17.35
CA ARG A 228 -9.98 18.05 16.76
C ARG A 228 -8.73 18.81 16.30
N ASP A 229 -7.75 18.97 17.17
CA ASP A 229 -6.56 19.78 16.91
C ASP A 229 -5.70 19.18 15.78
N ALA A 230 -5.56 17.87 15.74
CA ALA A 230 -4.82 17.20 14.68
C ALA A 230 -5.48 17.36 13.31
N ILE A 231 -6.81 17.18 13.22
CA ILE A 231 -7.55 17.37 11.97
C ILE A 231 -7.49 18.83 11.53
N ARG A 232 -7.70 19.78 12.44
CA ARG A 232 -7.61 21.23 12.16
C ARG A 232 -6.24 21.61 11.60
N LYS A 233 -5.17 21.18 12.25
CA LYS A 233 -3.80 21.42 11.81
C LYS A 233 -3.55 20.89 10.39
N GLN A 234 -4.02 19.69 10.08
CA GLN A 234 -3.84 19.11 8.75
C GLN A 234 -4.68 19.80 7.68
N LEU A 235 -5.89 20.26 8.01
CA LEU A 235 -6.71 21.08 7.10
C LEU A 235 -6.02 22.41 6.79
N GLU A 236 -5.44 23.06 7.78
CA GLU A 236 -4.65 24.29 7.60
C GLU A 236 -3.43 24.04 6.70
N ASN A 237 -2.67 22.96 6.95
CA ASN A 237 -1.54 22.57 6.10
C ASN A 237 -1.98 22.33 4.65
N LEU A 238 -3.09 21.63 4.44
CA LEU A 238 -3.62 21.36 3.11
C LEU A 238 -4.04 22.65 2.37
N ARG A 239 -4.64 23.61 3.08
CA ARG A 239 -4.98 24.93 2.52
C ARG A 239 -3.73 25.69 2.09
N LEU A 240 -2.72 25.76 2.96
CA LEU A 240 -1.44 26.40 2.65
C LEU A 240 -0.73 25.77 1.46
N GLN A 241 -0.69 24.44 1.39
CA GLN A 241 -0.11 23.73 0.25
C GLN A 241 -0.83 24.06 -1.06
N ARG A 242 -2.16 24.08 -1.06
CA ARG A 242 -2.96 24.45 -2.24
C ARG A 242 -2.71 25.90 -2.67
N GLU A 243 -2.60 26.82 -1.73
CA GLU A 243 -2.29 28.23 -2.02
C GLU A 243 -0.89 28.38 -2.63
N VAL A 244 0.12 27.71 -2.07
CA VAL A 244 1.50 27.74 -2.59
C VAL A 244 1.52 27.18 -4.02
N MET A 245 0.90 26.02 -4.23
CA MET A 245 0.83 25.40 -5.56
C MET A 245 0.12 26.31 -6.59
N ALA A 246 -0.99 26.93 -6.21
CA ALA A 246 -1.70 27.86 -7.09
C ALA A 246 -0.84 29.08 -7.48
N ARG A 247 -0.07 29.64 -6.53
CA ARG A 247 0.87 30.74 -6.80
C ARG A 247 2.01 30.31 -7.74
N LEU A 248 2.57 29.13 -7.53
CA LEU A 248 3.63 28.58 -8.40
C LEU A 248 3.11 28.34 -9.82
N GLN A 249 1.91 27.80 -9.97
CA GLN A 249 1.28 27.59 -11.27
C GLN A 249 0.99 28.92 -11.98
N ALA A 250 0.50 29.94 -11.27
CA ALA A 250 0.28 31.27 -11.82
C ALA A 250 1.60 31.91 -12.30
N ALA A 251 2.66 31.84 -11.48
CA ALA A 251 3.97 32.35 -11.85
C ALA A 251 4.58 31.65 -13.08
N ALA A 252 4.41 30.33 -13.17
CA ALA A 252 4.85 29.56 -14.34
C ALA A 252 4.07 29.94 -15.61
N ALA A 253 2.76 30.18 -15.51
CA ALA A 253 1.93 30.63 -16.61
C ALA A 253 2.33 32.04 -17.09
N ASP A 254 2.62 32.94 -16.18
CA ASP A 254 3.08 34.31 -16.50
C ASP A 254 4.45 34.30 -17.20
N GLN A 255 5.38 33.42 -16.77
CA GLN A 255 6.67 33.24 -17.44
C GLN A 255 6.52 32.70 -18.86
N GLN A 256 5.62 31.74 -19.10
CA GLN A 256 5.34 31.21 -20.44
C GLN A 256 4.67 32.24 -21.34
N ALA A 257 3.75 33.05 -20.80
CA ALA A 257 3.11 34.13 -21.53
C ALA A 257 4.12 35.24 -21.87
N GLY A 258 5.03 35.60 -20.96
CA GLY A 258 6.11 36.54 -21.18
C GLY A 258 7.11 36.08 -22.25
N ALA A 259 7.44 34.79 -22.27
CA ALA A 259 8.31 34.19 -23.29
C ALA A 259 7.65 34.16 -24.69
N ALA A 260 6.33 33.92 -24.73
CA ALA A 260 5.57 33.97 -25.99
C ALA A 260 5.40 35.39 -26.54
N GLY A 261 5.33 36.42 -25.66
CA GLY A 261 5.25 37.83 -26.05
C GLY A 261 6.59 38.44 -26.54
N ALA A 262 7.72 37.91 -26.05
CA ALA A 262 9.06 38.39 -26.42
C ALA A 262 9.55 37.83 -27.79
N GLY A 263 8.85 36.85 -28.37
CA GLY A 263 9.18 36.22 -29.66
C GLY A 263 8.68 36.95 -30.90
N ALA A 264 7.99 38.09 -30.76
CA ALA A 264 7.36 38.80 -31.89
C ALA A 264 8.14 40.00 -32.42
N GLU A 265 9.34 40.30 -31.92
CA GLU A 265 10.21 41.30 -32.52
C GLU A 265 11.31 40.66 -33.37
N SER A 266 11.17 40.86 -34.66
CA SER A 266 12.05 40.46 -35.73
C SER A 266 13.53 40.71 -35.44
N ARG A 267 14.36 39.66 -35.45
CA ARG A 267 15.77 39.74 -35.77
C ARG A 267 16.07 38.87 -36.96
N GLU A 268 16.11 39.51 -38.14
CA GLU A 268 16.87 38.98 -39.25
C GLU A 268 18.34 38.87 -38.82
N SER A 269 18.87 37.68 -38.87
CA SER A 269 20.32 37.43 -38.79
C SER A 269 20.69 36.30 -39.73
N PRO A 270 21.87 36.36 -40.35
CA PRO A 270 22.17 35.62 -41.55
C PRO A 270 22.43 34.13 -41.28
N ALA A 271 22.12 33.35 -42.32
CA ALA A 271 22.40 31.93 -42.41
C ALA A 271 23.83 31.60 -41.97
N SER A 272 23.95 30.84 -40.89
CA SER A 272 25.15 30.07 -40.55
C SER A 272 24.82 28.59 -40.58
N GLU A 273 25.68 27.90 -41.23
CA GLU A 273 25.65 26.51 -41.64
C GLU A 273 25.24 25.51 -40.53
N ALA A 274 24.59 24.48 -40.99
CA ALA A 274 24.13 23.31 -40.24
C ALA A 274 25.16 22.79 -39.21
N GLY A 275 24.91 23.09 -37.95
CA GLY A 275 25.47 22.31 -36.85
C GLY A 275 24.70 21.00 -36.75
N ALA A 276 25.34 19.88 -37.04
CA ALA A 276 24.82 18.56 -36.76
C ALA A 276 24.43 18.47 -35.28
N GLU A 277 23.14 18.35 -34.98
CA GLU A 277 22.70 17.93 -33.66
C GLU A 277 23.39 16.60 -33.34
N SER A 278 24.38 16.64 -32.48
CA SER A 278 24.95 15.46 -31.84
C SER A 278 23.80 14.77 -31.10
N LYS A 279 23.20 13.75 -31.71
CA LYS A 279 22.35 12.79 -30.99
C LYS A 279 23.25 12.17 -29.96
N ALA A 280 23.17 12.65 -28.73
CA ALA A 280 23.78 11.96 -27.58
C ALA A 280 23.35 10.50 -27.65
N GLU A 281 24.30 9.58 -27.68
CA GLU A 281 23.99 8.16 -27.64
C GLU A 281 23.13 7.89 -26.38
N PRO A 282 22.01 7.17 -26.52
CA PRO A 282 21.16 6.89 -25.36
C PRO A 282 21.98 6.16 -24.29
N LEU A 283 21.89 6.63 -23.06
CA LEU A 283 22.57 6.03 -21.91
C LEU A 283 22.30 4.52 -21.89
N PRO A 284 23.33 3.66 -21.69
CA PRO A 284 23.12 2.22 -21.65
C PRO A 284 22.22 1.87 -20.46
N THR A 285 21.07 1.26 -20.76
CA THR A 285 20.10 0.79 -19.78
C THR A 285 20.22 -0.72 -19.62
N VAL A 286 19.63 -1.27 -18.56
CA VAL A 286 19.53 -2.72 -18.36
C VAL A 286 18.89 -3.43 -19.58
N LEU A 287 18.05 -2.74 -20.35
CA LEU A 287 17.42 -3.28 -21.55
C LEU A 287 18.39 -3.47 -22.71
N SER A 288 19.48 -2.69 -22.78
CA SER A 288 20.52 -2.84 -23.81
C SER A 288 21.35 -4.12 -23.68
N THR A 289 21.27 -4.81 -22.53
CA THR A 289 21.93 -6.10 -22.31
C THR A 289 21.17 -7.29 -22.90
N LEU A 290 19.93 -7.08 -23.38
CA LEU A 290 19.09 -8.14 -23.90
C LEU A 290 19.47 -8.51 -25.34
N ASP A 291 19.67 -9.82 -25.58
CA ASP A 291 19.89 -10.34 -26.91
C ASP A 291 18.54 -10.49 -27.67
N MET A 292 18.15 -9.44 -28.36
CA MET A 292 16.87 -9.38 -29.08
C MET A 292 16.82 -10.26 -30.35
N SER A 293 17.92 -10.93 -30.71
CA SER A 293 17.96 -11.90 -31.82
C SER A 293 17.44 -13.29 -31.46
N LYS A 294 17.23 -13.58 -30.18
CA LYS A 294 16.72 -14.87 -29.71
C LYS A 294 15.38 -15.21 -30.33
N HIS A 295 15.30 -16.40 -30.88
CA HIS A 295 14.09 -16.91 -31.54
C HIS A 295 13.91 -18.43 -31.35
N LEU A 296 12.69 -18.91 -31.54
CA LEU A 296 12.36 -20.34 -31.60
C LEU A 296 11.63 -20.68 -32.91
N ASN A 297 12.08 -21.72 -33.59
CA ASN A 297 11.34 -22.26 -34.72
C ASN A 297 9.98 -22.85 -34.27
N LYS A 298 9.08 -23.07 -35.18
CA LYS A 298 7.70 -23.53 -34.87
C LYS A 298 7.66 -24.89 -34.19
N ALA A 299 8.50 -25.85 -34.61
CA ALA A 299 8.51 -27.22 -34.08
C ALA A 299 9.02 -27.22 -32.62
N ASP A 300 10.15 -26.56 -32.35
CA ASP A 300 10.70 -26.44 -30.99
C ASP A 300 9.76 -25.69 -30.06
N TYR A 301 9.13 -24.62 -30.54
CA TYR A 301 8.11 -23.92 -29.79
C TYR A 301 6.96 -24.83 -29.38
N GLN A 302 6.39 -25.61 -30.29
CA GLN A 302 5.27 -26.51 -30.00
C GLN A 302 5.66 -27.60 -29.01
N ARG A 303 6.84 -28.20 -29.17
CA ARG A 303 7.38 -29.21 -28.26
C ARG A 303 7.59 -28.65 -26.86
N GLN A 304 8.35 -27.58 -26.72
CA GLN A 304 8.67 -26.95 -25.42
C GLN A 304 7.42 -26.39 -24.73
N LEU A 305 6.51 -25.75 -25.47
CA LEU A 305 5.27 -25.23 -24.90
C LEU A 305 4.44 -26.34 -24.27
N LYS A 306 4.25 -27.48 -24.99
CA LYS A 306 3.50 -28.64 -24.49
C LYS A 306 4.15 -29.23 -23.25
N GLU A 307 5.47 -29.38 -23.24
CA GLU A 307 6.25 -29.89 -22.12
C GLU A 307 6.10 -29.03 -20.87
N TYR A 308 6.35 -27.70 -21.00
CA TYR A 308 6.28 -26.77 -19.86
C TYR A 308 4.84 -26.52 -19.38
N GLN A 309 3.83 -26.58 -20.26
CA GLN A 309 2.44 -26.52 -19.84
C GLN A 309 2.03 -27.76 -19.03
N ALA A 310 2.45 -28.95 -19.43
CA ALA A 310 2.22 -30.17 -18.65
C ALA A 310 2.93 -30.12 -17.30
N LYS A 311 4.18 -29.66 -17.27
CA LYS A 311 4.95 -29.47 -16.03
C LYS A 311 4.30 -28.44 -15.11
N LEU A 312 3.87 -27.31 -15.65
CA LEU A 312 3.19 -26.26 -14.87
C LEU A 312 1.88 -26.78 -14.26
N ASN A 313 1.10 -27.57 -14.99
CA ASN A 313 -0.12 -28.16 -14.45
C ASN A 313 0.15 -29.04 -13.22
N LEU A 314 1.18 -29.87 -13.27
CA LEU A 314 1.57 -30.74 -12.15
C LEU A 314 2.04 -29.92 -10.96
N LEU A 315 2.96 -28.95 -11.17
CA LEU A 315 3.46 -28.07 -10.12
C LEU A 315 2.34 -27.26 -9.46
N HIS A 316 1.42 -26.71 -10.25
CA HIS A 316 0.32 -25.94 -9.70
C HIS A 316 -0.65 -26.80 -8.87
N ARG A 317 -0.89 -28.05 -9.24
CA ARG A 317 -1.67 -28.99 -8.42
C ARG A 317 -0.99 -29.30 -7.09
N GLU A 318 0.34 -29.40 -7.10
CA GLU A 318 1.11 -29.58 -5.88
C GLU A 318 1.06 -28.31 -5.00
N ALA A 319 1.24 -27.13 -5.60
CA ALA A 319 1.11 -25.85 -4.91
C ALA A 319 -0.26 -25.68 -4.23
N LEU A 320 -1.34 -26.09 -4.91
CA LEU A 320 -2.69 -26.11 -4.32
C LEU A 320 -2.78 -27.00 -3.08
N LYS A 321 -2.17 -28.19 -3.12
CA LYS A 321 -2.17 -29.14 -1.98
C LYS A 321 -1.37 -28.59 -0.79
N LYS A 322 -0.23 -27.97 -1.07
CA LYS A 322 0.65 -27.34 -0.07
C LYS A 322 0.20 -25.94 0.33
N LYS A 323 -0.88 -25.42 -0.26
CA LYS A 323 -1.39 -24.05 -0.06
C LYS A 323 -0.39 -22.94 -0.42
N VAL A 324 0.56 -23.21 -1.31
CA VAL A 324 1.53 -22.24 -1.80
C VAL A 324 0.90 -21.36 -2.89
N SER A 325 0.71 -20.09 -2.59
CA SER A 325 0.17 -19.10 -3.54
C SER A 325 1.25 -18.61 -4.50
N THR A 326 0.84 -18.24 -5.72
CA THR A 326 1.75 -17.69 -6.73
C THR A 326 1.18 -16.39 -7.29
N ILE A 327 2.02 -15.36 -7.38
CA ILE A 327 1.70 -14.08 -8.02
C ILE A 327 2.62 -13.87 -9.21
N LEU A 328 2.04 -13.58 -10.37
CA LEU A 328 2.78 -13.22 -11.58
C LEU A 328 2.48 -11.77 -11.96
N VAL A 329 3.53 -10.98 -12.13
CA VAL A 329 3.46 -9.60 -12.58
C VAL A 329 3.95 -9.52 -14.02
N PHE A 330 3.15 -8.95 -14.92
CA PHE A 330 3.51 -8.74 -16.31
C PHE A 330 3.56 -7.26 -16.65
N GLU A 331 4.76 -6.79 -16.97
CA GLU A 331 5.03 -5.44 -17.44
C GLU A 331 5.72 -5.48 -18.82
N GLY A 332 5.74 -4.36 -19.49
CA GLY A 332 6.36 -4.19 -20.82
C GLY A 332 5.60 -3.22 -21.70
N PRO A 333 6.23 -2.71 -22.77
CA PRO A 333 5.62 -1.74 -23.67
C PRO A 333 4.36 -2.29 -24.35
N ASP A 334 3.60 -1.39 -24.97
CA ASP A 334 2.42 -1.79 -25.71
C ASP A 334 2.82 -2.66 -26.91
N ALA A 335 1.98 -3.63 -27.21
CA ALA A 335 2.24 -4.70 -28.18
C ALA A 335 3.40 -5.66 -27.83
N ALA A 336 4.05 -5.59 -26.67
CA ALA A 336 5.14 -6.51 -26.26
C ALA A 336 4.72 -7.99 -26.27
N GLY A 337 3.45 -8.27 -25.97
CA GLY A 337 2.93 -9.64 -26.01
C GLY A 337 2.51 -10.21 -24.66
N LYS A 338 2.37 -9.35 -23.63
CA LYS A 338 1.91 -9.70 -22.27
C LYS A 338 0.71 -10.65 -22.29
N GLY A 339 -0.43 -10.23 -22.81
CA GLY A 339 -1.63 -11.08 -22.89
C GLY A 339 -1.47 -12.36 -23.72
N GLY A 340 -0.47 -12.41 -24.62
CA GLY A 340 -0.11 -13.64 -25.34
C GLY A 340 0.64 -14.65 -24.47
N ALA A 341 1.51 -14.19 -23.57
CA ALA A 341 2.21 -15.01 -22.59
C ALA A 341 1.22 -15.47 -21.49
N ILE A 342 0.42 -14.57 -20.94
CA ILE A 342 -0.62 -14.88 -19.94
C ILE A 342 -1.53 -16.01 -20.42
N ARG A 343 -2.04 -15.93 -21.66
CA ARG A 343 -2.88 -17.01 -22.23
C ARG A 343 -2.19 -18.37 -22.32
N ARG A 344 -0.86 -18.44 -22.47
CA ARG A 344 -0.12 -19.72 -22.49
C ARG A 344 0.07 -20.28 -21.10
N VAL A 345 0.22 -19.41 -20.10
CA VAL A 345 0.24 -19.80 -18.69
C VAL A 345 -1.14 -20.31 -18.29
N THR A 346 -2.20 -19.54 -18.50
CA THR A 346 -3.56 -19.90 -18.09
C THR A 346 -4.11 -21.14 -18.81
N ALA A 347 -3.71 -21.39 -20.06
CA ALA A 347 -4.09 -22.60 -20.80
C ALA A 347 -3.58 -23.91 -20.16
N ALA A 348 -2.60 -23.84 -19.26
CA ALA A 348 -2.09 -24.99 -18.53
C ALA A 348 -2.82 -25.23 -17.20
N LEU A 349 -3.71 -24.33 -16.77
CA LEU A 349 -4.28 -24.29 -15.42
C LEU A 349 -5.79 -24.53 -15.44
N ASP A 350 -6.33 -25.02 -14.32
CA ASP A 350 -7.77 -25.06 -14.09
C ASP A 350 -8.28 -23.65 -13.79
N ALA A 351 -9.31 -23.20 -14.52
CA ALA A 351 -9.87 -21.85 -14.43
C ALA A 351 -10.38 -21.48 -13.02
N ARG A 352 -10.70 -22.46 -12.18
CA ARG A 352 -11.13 -22.25 -10.79
C ARG A 352 -9.99 -21.80 -9.87
N ASN A 353 -8.74 -22.02 -10.26
CA ASN A 353 -7.56 -21.91 -9.40
C ASN A 353 -6.62 -20.78 -9.80
N PHE A 354 -7.00 -19.97 -10.79
CA PHE A 354 -6.27 -18.75 -11.12
C PHE A 354 -7.21 -17.56 -11.34
N GLN A 355 -6.65 -16.37 -11.22
CA GLN A 355 -7.31 -15.12 -11.54
C GLN A 355 -6.38 -14.24 -12.38
N VAL A 356 -6.91 -13.60 -13.41
CA VAL A 356 -6.18 -12.57 -14.19
C VAL A 356 -6.80 -11.23 -13.87
N ILE A 357 -5.98 -10.30 -13.42
CA ILE A 357 -6.39 -8.95 -12.99
C ILE A 357 -5.77 -7.95 -13.98
N PRO A 358 -6.57 -7.41 -14.91
CA PRO A 358 -6.12 -6.31 -15.76
C PRO A 358 -6.15 -5.01 -14.95
N ILE A 359 -5.03 -4.31 -14.91
CA ILE A 359 -4.90 -3.02 -14.23
C ILE A 359 -5.08 -1.90 -15.26
N ALA A 360 -6.10 -1.09 -15.05
CA ALA A 360 -6.40 0.12 -15.82
C ALA A 360 -6.18 1.37 -14.95
N ALA A 361 -6.51 2.54 -15.47
CA ALA A 361 -6.56 3.78 -14.69
C ALA A 361 -7.41 3.58 -13.42
N PRO A 362 -7.01 4.16 -12.27
CA PRO A 362 -7.74 3.97 -11.01
C PRO A 362 -9.16 4.55 -11.08
N THR A 363 -10.11 3.86 -10.47
CA THR A 363 -11.47 4.37 -10.23
C THR A 363 -11.46 5.50 -9.21
N ASP A 364 -12.60 6.21 -9.03
CA ASP A 364 -12.72 7.25 -7.99
C ASP A 364 -12.52 6.68 -6.58
N GLU A 365 -13.03 5.46 -6.33
CA GLU A 365 -12.82 4.75 -5.07
C GLU A 365 -11.32 4.48 -4.84
N GLU A 366 -10.60 4.01 -5.86
CA GLU A 366 -9.19 3.71 -5.79
C GLU A 366 -8.32 4.97 -5.66
N ARG A 367 -8.73 6.09 -6.28
CA ARG A 367 -8.06 7.41 -6.11
C ARG A 367 -8.22 7.99 -4.71
N ALA A 368 -9.30 7.65 -4.02
CA ALA A 368 -9.51 8.06 -2.63
C ALA A 368 -8.68 7.26 -1.61
N GLN A 369 -7.95 6.24 -2.06
CA GLN A 369 -7.10 5.38 -1.25
C GLN A 369 -5.62 5.50 -1.65
N HIS A 370 -4.73 5.00 -0.82
CA HIS A 370 -3.33 4.79 -1.19
C HIS A 370 -3.24 3.87 -2.43
N TYR A 371 -2.32 4.14 -3.38
CA TYR A 371 -2.27 3.40 -4.65
C TYR A 371 -2.09 1.88 -4.50
N LEU A 372 -1.41 1.40 -3.44
CA LEU A 372 -1.26 -0.03 -3.15
C LEU A 372 -2.56 -0.70 -2.67
N TRP A 373 -3.52 0.06 -2.14
CA TRP A 373 -4.78 -0.48 -1.63
C TRP A 373 -5.52 -1.36 -2.65
N ARG A 374 -5.56 -0.95 -3.91
CA ARG A 374 -6.22 -1.70 -4.99
C ARG A 374 -5.58 -3.07 -5.25
N PHE A 375 -4.30 -3.24 -4.95
CA PHE A 375 -3.58 -4.50 -5.13
C PHE A 375 -3.79 -5.43 -3.93
N TRP A 376 -3.79 -4.88 -2.72
CA TRP A 376 -4.12 -5.62 -1.51
C TRP A 376 -5.50 -6.29 -1.60
N ARG A 377 -6.52 -5.60 -2.09
CA ARG A 377 -7.88 -6.14 -2.20
C ARG A 377 -8.01 -7.32 -3.15
N HIS A 378 -7.08 -7.48 -4.08
CA HIS A 378 -7.10 -8.55 -5.08
C HIS A 378 -6.27 -9.78 -4.71
N LEU A 379 -5.64 -9.82 -3.55
CA LEU A 379 -4.89 -11.00 -3.11
C LEU A 379 -5.81 -12.21 -2.95
N SER A 380 -5.48 -13.28 -3.67
CA SER A 380 -6.26 -14.52 -3.67
C SER A 380 -6.05 -15.30 -2.36
N ARG A 381 -6.94 -16.26 -2.10
CA ARG A 381 -6.79 -17.25 -1.03
C ARG A 381 -5.59 -18.17 -1.30
N ALA A 382 -5.12 -18.85 -0.24
CA ALA A 382 -3.95 -19.71 -0.28
C ALA A 382 -4.03 -20.80 -1.40
N GLY A 383 -2.89 -21.06 -2.03
CA GLY A 383 -2.72 -22.05 -3.07
C GLY A 383 -3.15 -21.60 -4.47
N ARG A 384 -3.72 -20.42 -4.65
CA ARG A 384 -4.17 -19.92 -5.96
C ARG A 384 -3.08 -19.13 -6.68
N LEU A 385 -3.24 -19.02 -8.00
CA LEU A 385 -2.36 -18.24 -8.86
C LEU A 385 -3.05 -16.95 -9.30
N THR A 386 -2.44 -15.80 -8.98
CA THR A 386 -2.92 -14.47 -9.37
C THR A 386 -1.99 -13.89 -10.43
N ILE A 387 -2.54 -13.39 -11.53
CA ILE A 387 -1.78 -12.76 -12.61
C ILE A 387 -2.21 -11.31 -12.73
N TYR A 388 -1.26 -10.40 -12.57
CA TYR A 388 -1.46 -8.99 -12.84
C TYR A 388 -0.98 -8.65 -14.25
N ASP A 389 -1.89 -8.20 -15.14
CA ASP A 389 -1.56 -7.60 -16.46
C ASP A 389 -1.49 -6.08 -16.25
N ARG A 390 -0.28 -5.55 -16.15
CA ARG A 390 0.13 -4.33 -15.45
C ARG A 390 -0.07 -4.44 -13.94
N SER A 391 0.62 -3.59 -13.15
CA SER A 391 0.67 -3.78 -11.71
C SER A 391 0.89 -2.49 -10.94
N TRP A 392 1.31 -2.61 -9.66
CA TRP A 392 1.74 -1.50 -8.80
C TRP A 392 2.93 -0.73 -9.36
N TYR A 393 3.65 -1.29 -10.30
CA TYR A 393 4.74 -0.62 -11.01
C TYR A 393 4.25 0.52 -11.92
N GLY A 394 2.95 0.62 -12.18
CA GLY A 394 2.35 1.78 -12.86
C GLY A 394 2.73 3.11 -12.22
N ARG A 395 2.88 3.17 -10.87
CA ARG A 395 3.29 4.36 -10.11
C ARG A 395 4.67 4.89 -10.54
N VAL A 396 5.63 4.00 -10.75
CA VAL A 396 7.02 4.33 -11.13
C VAL A 396 7.28 4.19 -12.64
N LEU A 397 6.25 3.86 -13.42
CA LEU A 397 6.31 3.71 -14.87
C LEU A 397 5.40 4.74 -15.57
N VAL A 398 4.16 4.39 -15.87
CA VAL A 398 3.25 5.25 -16.61
C VAL A 398 2.90 6.53 -15.84
N GLU A 399 2.64 6.44 -14.53
CA GLU A 399 2.27 7.61 -13.74
C GLU A 399 3.45 8.60 -13.60
N ARG A 400 4.70 8.09 -13.50
CA ARG A 400 5.92 8.89 -13.53
C ARG A 400 6.11 9.56 -14.90
N VAL A 401 6.10 8.79 -15.98
CA VAL A 401 6.41 9.27 -17.32
C VAL A 401 5.36 10.23 -17.86
N GLU A 402 4.09 10.01 -17.52
CA GLU A 402 2.98 10.88 -17.89
C GLU A 402 2.77 12.07 -16.92
N GLY A 403 3.56 12.18 -15.86
CA GLY A 403 3.44 13.27 -14.88
C GLY A 403 2.17 13.19 -14.04
N LEU A 404 1.60 11.98 -13.87
CA LEU A 404 0.41 11.73 -13.05
C LEU A 404 0.74 11.53 -11.58
N ALA A 405 1.99 11.20 -11.26
CA ALA A 405 2.55 11.17 -9.91
C ALA A 405 3.65 12.23 -9.79
N SER A 406 3.70 12.93 -8.66
CA SER A 406 4.78 13.86 -8.34
C SER A 406 6.13 13.14 -8.18
N GLU A 407 7.22 13.91 -8.26
CA GLU A 407 8.56 13.33 -8.10
C GLU A 407 8.74 12.65 -6.72
N GLU A 408 8.19 13.24 -5.68
CA GLU A 408 8.21 12.68 -4.33
C GLU A 408 7.41 11.37 -4.26
N GLU A 409 6.24 11.31 -4.89
CA GLU A 409 5.38 10.12 -4.88
C GLU A 409 6.01 8.93 -5.61
N TRP A 410 6.55 9.11 -6.83
CA TRP A 410 7.15 7.98 -7.53
C TRP A 410 8.52 7.58 -6.96
N LYS A 411 9.29 8.52 -6.36
CA LYS A 411 10.56 8.17 -5.71
C LYS A 411 10.36 7.31 -4.46
N ARG A 412 9.41 7.65 -3.60
CA ARG A 412 9.11 6.84 -2.42
C ARG A 412 8.48 5.49 -2.79
N ALA A 413 7.78 5.41 -3.91
CA ALA A 413 7.10 4.19 -4.33
C ALA A 413 8.04 3.00 -4.55
N TYR A 414 9.32 3.19 -4.80
CA TYR A 414 10.27 2.08 -4.89
C TYR A 414 10.42 1.32 -3.56
N SER A 415 10.55 2.03 -2.44
CA SER A 415 10.57 1.40 -1.12
C SER A 415 9.23 0.79 -0.77
N GLU A 416 8.13 1.50 -0.98
CA GLU A 416 6.76 1.00 -0.71
C GLU A 416 6.45 -0.29 -1.49
N ILE A 417 6.92 -0.39 -2.74
CA ILE A 417 6.79 -1.59 -3.57
C ILE A 417 7.62 -2.74 -3.00
N ASN A 418 8.87 -2.48 -2.62
CA ASN A 418 9.72 -3.51 -2.04
C ASN A 418 9.13 -4.03 -0.74
N ASP A 419 8.63 -3.17 0.13
CA ASP A 419 7.98 -3.54 1.39
C ASP A 419 6.70 -4.35 1.16
N PHE A 420 5.90 -3.97 0.15
CA PHE A 420 4.72 -4.72 -0.24
C PHE A 420 5.09 -6.13 -0.74
N GLU A 421 6.09 -6.24 -1.61
CA GLU A 421 6.56 -7.50 -2.16
C GLU A 421 7.20 -8.40 -1.08
N GLU A 422 7.95 -7.80 -0.14
CA GLU A 422 8.51 -8.51 1.01
C GLU A 422 7.42 -9.15 1.87
N GLN A 423 6.36 -8.41 2.21
CA GLN A 423 5.22 -8.95 2.95
C GLN A 423 4.52 -10.10 2.23
N LEU A 424 4.45 -10.08 0.88
CA LEU A 424 3.94 -11.19 0.10
C LEU A 424 4.83 -12.44 0.23
N ILE A 425 6.15 -12.24 0.14
CA ILE A 425 7.15 -13.32 0.17
C ILE A 425 7.24 -13.93 1.57
N ASP A 426 7.25 -13.12 2.62
CA ASP A 426 7.29 -13.56 4.02
C ASP A 426 6.05 -14.37 4.39
N HIS A 427 4.93 -14.12 3.71
CA HIS A 427 3.73 -14.97 3.82
C HIS A 427 3.83 -16.29 3.03
N GLY A 428 4.95 -16.56 2.37
CA GLY A 428 5.16 -17.77 1.57
C GLY A 428 4.57 -17.71 0.15
N ILE A 429 4.29 -16.50 -0.37
CA ILE A 429 3.82 -16.32 -1.74
C ILE A 429 5.00 -16.33 -2.70
N VAL A 430 4.93 -17.15 -3.75
CA VAL A 430 5.91 -17.17 -4.84
C VAL A 430 5.63 -16.02 -5.79
N LEU A 431 6.46 -14.99 -5.78
CA LEU A 431 6.33 -13.80 -6.62
C LEU A 431 7.28 -13.84 -7.80
N LEU A 432 6.75 -13.73 -9.03
CA LEU A 432 7.56 -13.61 -10.25
C LEU A 432 7.18 -12.35 -11.01
N LYS A 433 8.19 -11.59 -11.41
CA LYS A 433 8.06 -10.33 -12.16
C LYS A 433 8.66 -10.49 -13.54
N TYR A 434 7.86 -10.17 -14.57
CA TYR A 434 8.27 -10.27 -15.97
C TYR A 434 8.20 -8.91 -16.64
N TRP A 435 9.34 -8.43 -17.17
CA TRP A 435 9.37 -7.37 -18.13
C TRP A 435 9.54 -7.96 -19.52
N ILE A 436 8.49 -7.91 -20.35
CA ILE A 436 8.59 -8.37 -21.76
C ILE A 436 9.02 -7.19 -22.62
N HIS A 437 10.28 -7.23 -23.07
CA HIS A 437 10.87 -6.17 -23.87
C HIS A 437 10.77 -6.49 -25.36
N ILE A 438 10.48 -5.45 -26.17
CA ILE A 438 10.60 -5.45 -27.64
C ILE A 438 11.34 -4.22 -28.07
N THR A 439 11.96 -4.25 -29.24
CA THR A 439 12.57 -3.05 -29.83
C THR A 439 11.50 -2.08 -30.31
N LYS A 440 11.86 -0.79 -30.41
CA LYS A 440 10.98 0.26 -30.91
C LYS A 440 10.49 -0.05 -32.35
N ASP A 441 11.34 -0.65 -33.20
CA ASP A 441 10.99 -1.07 -34.57
C ASP A 441 9.99 -2.24 -34.57
N GLU A 442 10.21 -3.27 -33.72
CA GLU A 442 9.27 -4.38 -33.62
C GLU A 442 7.90 -3.91 -33.10
N GLN A 443 7.85 -2.92 -32.17
CA GLN A 443 6.60 -2.32 -31.72
C GLN A 443 5.85 -1.67 -32.91
N LEU A 444 6.54 -0.88 -33.72
CA LEU A 444 5.94 -0.23 -34.89
C LEU A 444 5.41 -1.25 -35.91
N ALA A 445 6.20 -2.28 -36.16
CA ALA A 445 5.78 -3.37 -37.05
C ALA A 445 4.50 -4.06 -36.51
N ARG A 446 4.41 -4.26 -35.19
CA ARG A 446 3.22 -4.83 -34.55
C ARG A 446 2.01 -3.91 -34.57
N PHE A 447 2.19 -2.59 -34.44
CA PHE A 447 1.12 -1.60 -34.58
C PHE A 447 0.56 -1.62 -36.00
N LYS A 448 1.40 -1.50 -37.01
CA LYS A 448 1.00 -1.59 -38.43
C LYS A 448 0.28 -2.91 -38.74
N ALA A 449 0.77 -4.03 -38.20
CA ALA A 449 0.13 -5.33 -38.39
C ALA A 449 -1.26 -5.44 -37.68
N ARG A 450 -1.49 -4.68 -36.61
CA ARG A 450 -2.81 -4.60 -35.94
C ARG A 450 -3.82 -3.80 -36.75
N GLU A 451 -3.39 -2.69 -37.35
CA GLU A 451 -4.22 -1.85 -38.23
C GLU A 451 -4.82 -2.61 -39.39
N LEU A 452 -4.06 -3.55 -39.95
CA LEU A 452 -4.48 -4.38 -41.08
C LEU A 452 -5.49 -5.47 -40.73
N VAL A 453 -5.66 -5.79 -39.41
CA VAL A 453 -6.52 -6.89 -38.97
C VAL A 453 -7.75 -6.32 -38.24
N PRO A 454 -8.97 -6.35 -38.83
CA PRO A 454 -10.15 -5.66 -38.33
C PRO A 454 -10.47 -5.97 -36.84
N TYR A 455 -10.40 -7.25 -36.44
CA TYR A 455 -10.69 -7.67 -35.04
C TYR A 455 -9.56 -7.36 -34.05
N LYS A 456 -8.47 -6.69 -34.48
CA LYS A 456 -7.37 -6.23 -33.63
C LYS A 456 -7.24 -4.71 -33.58
N ARG A 457 -7.89 -3.96 -34.44
CA ARG A 457 -7.83 -2.48 -34.49
C ARG A 457 -8.22 -1.84 -33.16
N TRP A 458 -9.23 -2.37 -32.49
CA TRP A 458 -9.67 -1.87 -31.18
C TRP A 458 -8.60 -1.92 -30.10
N LYS A 459 -7.50 -2.63 -30.30
CA LYS A 459 -6.36 -2.72 -29.37
C LYS A 459 -5.31 -1.64 -29.59
N LEU A 460 -5.49 -0.79 -30.58
CA LEU A 460 -4.60 0.31 -30.87
C LEU A 460 -5.33 1.60 -30.51
N THR A 461 -4.77 2.33 -29.55
CA THR A 461 -5.33 3.58 -29.02
C THR A 461 -4.35 4.73 -29.23
N ASP A 462 -4.81 5.96 -29.09
CA ASP A 462 -3.96 7.15 -29.13
C ASP A 462 -2.91 7.13 -28.01
N GLU A 463 -3.22 6.47 -26.89
CA GLU A 463 -2.28 6.25 -25.78
C GLU A 463 -1.08 5.40 -26.20
N ASP A 464 -1.28 4.35 -27.01
CA ASP A 464 -0.17 3.51 -27.52
C ASP A 464 0.85 4.35 -28.33
N TRP A 465 0.36 5.33 -29.12
CA TRP A 465 1.21 6.23 -29.92
C TRP A 465 1.95 7.24 -29.03
N ARG A 466 1.28 7.87 -28.07
CA ARG A 466 1.92 8.78 -27.10
C ARG A 466 3.01 8.07 -26.30
N ASN A 467 2.72 6.86 -25.79
CA ASN A 467 3.71 6.08 -25.06
C ASN A 467 4.95 5.78 -25.92
N ARG A 468 4.77 5.57 -27.22
CA ARG A 468 5.88 5.35 -28.14
C ARG A 468 6.73 6.61 -28.36
N GLU A 469 6.16 7.80 -28.34
CA GLU A 469 6.90 9.05 -28.42
C GLU A 469 7.86 9.23 -27.27
N LYS A 470 7.46 8.82 -26.06
CA LYS A 470 8.23 8.87 -24.81
C LYS A 470 9.10 7.61 -24.57
N TRP A 471 9.48 6.90 -25.64
CA TRP A 471 10.19 5.62 -25.55
C TRP A 471 11.43 5.66 -24.66
N ASP A 472 12.22 6.72 -24.75
CA ASP A 472 13.49 6.86 -24.02
C ASP A 472 13.23 7.14 -22.55
N ASP A 473 12.21 7.93 -22.21
CA ASP A 473 11.79 8.16 -20.81
C ASP A 473 11.31 6.87 -20.17
N TYR A 474 10.55 6.06 -20.92
CA TYR A 474 10.14 4.72 -20.45
C TYR A 474 11.35 3.79 -20.26
N ALA A 475 12.37 3.85 -21.13
CA ALA A 475 13.57 3.04 -20.99
C ALA A 475 14.36 3.38 -19.71
N VAL A 476 14.47 4.66 -19.37
CA VAL A 476 15.06 5.14 -18.11
C VAL A 476 14.23 4.66 -16.91
N ALA A 477 12.91 4.85 -16.96
CA ALA A 477 12.03 4.42 -15.88
C ALA A 477 12.14 2.91 -15.61
N VAL A 478 12.24 2.09 -16.67
CA VAL A 478 12.43 0.63 -16.54
C VAL A 478 13.80 0.28 -15.97
N HIS A 479 14.85 1.01 -16.34
CA HIS A 479 16.17 0.83 -15.75
C HIS A 479 16.12 1.03 -14.25
N ASP A 480 15.53 2.13 -13.81
CA ASP A 480 15.36 2.45 -12.38
C ASP A 480 14.51 1.40 -11.64
N ILE A 481 13.41 0.95 -12.26
CA ILE A 481 12.57 -0.13 -11.70
C ILE A 481 13.41 -1.37 -11.43
N VAL A 482 14.16 -1.84 -12.40
CA VAL A 482 14.97 -3.05 -12.24
C VAL A 482 16.07 -2.83 -11.21
N GLN A 483 16.72 -1.66 -11.21
CA GLN A 483 17.78 -1.32 -10.28
C GLN A 483 17.28 -1.25 -8.84
N HIS A 484 16.13 -0.62 -8.59
CA HIS A 484 15.64 -0.37 -7.24
C HIS A 484 14.74 -1.48 -6.67
N THR A 485 14.18 -2.34 -7.53
CA THR A 485 13.19 -3.33 -7.09
C THR A 485 13.51 -4.78 -7.48
N SER A 486 14.70 -5.07 -8.06
CA SER A 486 15.14 -6.44 -8.29
C SER A 486 15.84 -6.98 -7.04
N THR A 487 15.06 -7.42 -6.07
CA THR A 487 15.57 -7.97 -4.81
C THR A 487 15.99 -9.44 -4.99
N LEU A 488 16.73 -9.98 -4.02
CA LEU A 488 17.16 -11.40 -4.03
C LEU A 488 15.94 -12.34 -4.07
N ASN A 489 14.90 -12.01 -3.33
CA ASN A 489 13.70 -12.84 -3.17
C ASN A 489 12.67 -12.61 -4.28
N ALA A 490 12.70 -11.46 -4.95
CA ALA A 490 11.80 -11.09 -6.05
C ALA A 490 12.58 -10.43 -7.21
N PRO A 491 13.46 -11.15 -7.92
CA PRO A 491 14.19 -10.58 -9.04
C PRO A 491 13.30 -10.37 -10.26
N TRP A 492 13.60 -9.34 -11.05
CA TRP A 492 12.99 -9.15 -12.36
C TRP A 492 13.50 -10.18 -13.38
N THR A 493 12.60 -10.77 -14.11
CA THR A 493 12.91 -11.57 -15.30
C THR A 493 12.70 -10.71 -16.55
N LEU A 494 13.79 -10.28 -17.17
CA LEU A 494 13.75 -9.59 -18.46
C LEU A 494 13.57 -10.62 -19.57
N VAL A 495 12.55 -10.42 -20.43
CA VAL A 495 12.14 -11.37 -21.45
C VAL A 495 12.28 -10.74 -22.83
N GLU A 496 13.12 -11.30 -23.68
CA GLU A 496 13.30 -10.91 -25.07
C GLU A 496 12.01 -11.23 -25.87
N GLY A 497 11.31 -10.18 -26.28
CA GLY A 497 9.94 -10.27 -26.81
C GLY A 497 9.82 -10.13 -28.31
N ASN A 498 10.90 -9.85 -29.07
CA ASN A 498 10.84 -9.73 -30.52
C ASN A 498 10.31 -11.03 -31.15
N ASP A 499 10.82 -12.19 -30.72
CA ASP A 499 10.17 -13.45 -31.07
C ASP A 499 9.13 -13.87 -30.02
N LYS A 500 7.87 -13.85 -30.40
CA LYS A 500 6.74 -14.18 -29.50
C LYS A 500 6.78 -15.63 -29.01
N ARG A 501 7.40 -16.55 -29.75
CA ARG A 501 7.48 -17.96 -29.37
C ARG A 501 8.52 -18.14 -28.28
N PHE A 502 9.69 -17.53 -28.45
CA PHE A 502 10.74 -17.50 -27.45
C PHE A 502 10.25 -16.90 -26.13
N ALA A 503 9.66 -15.70 -26.17
CA ALA A 503 9.13 -15.02 -24.99
C ALA A 503 8.14 -15.89 -24.20
N ARG A 504 7.18 -16.51 -24.87
CA ARG A 504 6.16 -17.36 -24.24
C ARG A 504 6.75 -18.57 -23.54
N VAL A 505 7.74 -19.23 -24.15
CA VAL A 505 8.44 -20.38 -23.55
C VAL A 505 9.29 -19.92 -22.39
N LYS A 506 10.05 -18.83 -22.52
CA LYS A 506 10.88 -18.28 -21.42
C LYS A 506 10.04 -18.01 -20.18
N VAL A 507 8.87 -17.36 -20.32
CA VAL A 507 7.95 -17.08 -19.22
C VAL A 507 7.52 -18.36 -18.49
N ILE A 508 6.98 -19.36 -19.22
CA ILE A 508 6.49 -20.60 -18.58
C ILE A 508 7.65 -21.40 -17.98
N LYS A 509 8.78 -21.46 -18.66
CA LYS A 509 9.99 -22.15 -18.18
C LYS A 509 10.48 -21.56 -16.86
N THR A 510 10.56 -20.22 -16.76
CA THR A 510 10.96 -19.54 -15.53
C THR A 510 9.97 -19.79 -14.40
N LEU A 511 8.66 -19.73 -14.68
CA LEU A 511 7.63 -20.08 -13.70
C LEU A 511 7.78 -21.51 -13.18
N CYS A 512 7.94 -22.49 -14.09
CA CYS A 512 8.13 -23.88 -13.69
C CYS A 512 9.42 -24.11 -12.88
N LYS A 513 10.47 -23.34 -13.15
CA LYS A 513 11.71 -23.41 -12.40
C LYS A 513 11.51 -22.91 -10.96
N GLN A 514 11.05 -21.68 -10.80
CA GLN A 514 10.89 -21.03 -9.49
C GLN A 514 9.88 -21.77 -8.61
N LEU A 515 8.69 -22.08 -9.16
CA LEU A 515 7.69 -22.83 -8.41
C LEU A 515 8.18 -24.23 -8.01
N GLY A 516 8.92 -24.88 -8.90
CA GLY A 516 9.49 -26.22 -8.61
C GLY A 516 10.63 -26.18 -7.58
N GLU A 517 11.36 -25.08 -7.44
CA GLU A 517 12.38 -24.89 -6.41
C GLU A 517 11.73 -24.73 -5.03
N VAL A 518 10.72 -23.86 -4.92
CA VAL A 518 9.99 -23.63 -3.66
C VAL A 518 9.29 -24.91 -3.20
N LEU A 519 8.58 -25.62 -4.08
CA LEU A 519 7.86 -26.83 -3.72
C LEU A 519 8.75 -28.03 -3.31
N LYS A 520 10.06 -27.98 -3.60
CA LYS A 520 11.02 -28.99 -3.15
C LYS A 520 11.64 -28.65 -1.79
N SER A 521 11.65 -27.38 -1.41
CA SER A 521 12.24 -26.89 -0.16
C SER A 521 11.32 -27.14 1.06
N ASP A 522 10.03 -27.30 0.80
CA ASP A 522 8.99 -27.68 1.75
C ASP A 522 8.72 -29.21 1.72
#